data_2512c5bf165a92d19b9b4f14ccb319e2
#
_entry.id   2512c5bf165a92d19b9b4f14ccb319e2
#
_cell.length_a   1.000
_cell.length_b   1.000
_cell.length_c   1.000
_cell.angle_alpha   90.00
_cell.angle_beta   90.00
_cell.angle_gamma   90.00
#
_symmetry.space_group_name_H-M   'P 1'
#
loop_
_entity.id
_entity.type
_entity.pdbx_description
1 polymer ?
#
loop_
_entity_poly.entity_id
_entity_poly.type
_entity_poly.pdbx_seq_one_letter_code
_entity_poly.pdbx_strand_id
1 'polypeptide(L)'
;MIAIFFFFFNTGNGRYSYLAAWGFALRQPGGNDKTAQEFVGRLLKNAPLFAAGGRDATTTFMQRKIGDVLVTFESEAELIAKEFGKGEFDVVYPSVSILAEFPVAVVEKVVDKKGTRKLAQAYLDYLWSKEGQENAAQNYLRPRDPDVLKKYVAQFPAIKTFTVDEVFGGWGKASAAHFRDGASFDRIYQGK
;
A
#
# COMPACT_ATOMS: atom_id res chain seq x y z
N MET A 1 16.59 -14.93 11.91
CA MET A 1 15.61 -14.98 10.79
C MET A 1 14.66 -13.81 11.04
N ILE A 2 14.59 -12.87 10.11
CA ILE A 2 13.73 -11.68 10.25
C ILE A 2 12.31 -12.10 9.90
N ALA A 3 11.36 -11.96 10.83
CA ALA A 3 9.95 -12.22 10.60
C ALA A 3 9.28 -10.96 10.03
N ILE A 4 8.66 -11.09 8.86
CA ILE A 4 8.02 -10.01 8.13
C ILE A 4 6.51 -10.16 8.24
N PHE A 5 5.79 -9.09 8.61
CA PHE A 5 4.34 -9.09 8.65
C PHE A 5 3.77 -8.57 7.33
N PHE A 6 2.97 -9.40 6.66
CA PHE A 6 2.25 -9.05 5.44
C PHE A 6 0.74 -9.13 5.65
N PHE A 7 0.00 -8.38 4.82
CA PHE A 7 -1.46 -8.43 4.78
C PHE A 7 -1.98 -9.53 3.86
N PHE A 8 -3.20 -9.98 4.09
CA PHE A 8 -3.87 -10.93 3.20
C PHE A 8 -4.01 -10.36 1.77
N PHE A 9 -3.75 -11.19 0.75
CA PHE A 9 -3.73 -10.80 -0.67
C PHE A 9 -5.09 -10.45 -1.28
N ASN A 10 -6.16 -10.71 -0.56
CA ASN A 10 -7.50 -10.26 -0.93
C ASN A 10 -7.77 -8.80 -0.49
N THR A 11 -6.84 -8.17 0.21
CA THR A 11 -6.91 -6.76 0.59
C THR A 11 -6.14 -5.87 -0.37
N GLY A 12 -6.53 -4.60 -0.51
CA GLY A 12 -5.79 -3.62 -1.30
C GLY A 12 -4.35 -3.46 -0.84
N ASN A 13 -4.12 -3.37 0.48
CA ASN A 13 -2.79 -3.24 1.06
C ASN A 13 -1.90 -4.45 0.71
N GLY A 14 -2.40 -5.68 0.86
CA GLY A 14 -1.64 -6.87 0.52
C GLY A 14 -1.25 -6.94 -0.95
N ARG A 15 -2.15 -6.58 -1.86
CA ARG A 15 -1.86 -6.52 -3.30
C ARG A 15 -0.83 -5.47 -3.64
N TYR A 16 -0.93 -4.26 -3.09
CA TYR A 16 0.07 -3.21 -3.28
C TYR A 16 1.43 -3.61 -2.72
N SER A 17 1.50 -4.18 -1.52
CA SER A 17 2.76 -4.65 -0.91
C SER A 17 3.44 -5.73 -1.74
N TYR A 18 2.68 -6.70 -2.25
CA TYR A 18 3.18 -7.73 -3.15
C TYR A 18 3.74 -7.11 -4.46
N LEU A 19 2.95 -6.24 -5.11
CA LEU A 19 3.38 -5.59 -6.36
C LEU A 19 4.55 -4.63 -6.14
N ALA A 20 4.65 -3.99 -4.98
CA ALA A 20 5.80 -3.18 -4.61
C ALA A 20 7.09 -4.01 -4.56
N ALA A 21 7.04 -5.16 -3.90
CA ALA A 21 8.17 -6.08 -3.82
C ALA A 21 8.55 -6.65 -5.20
N TRP A 22 7.57 -7.04 -6.00
CA TRP A 22 7.79 -7.50 -7.37
C TRP A 22 8.42 -6.43 -8.25
N GLY A 23 7.84 -5.23 -8.27
CA GLY A 23 8.33 -4.10 -9.05
C GLY A 23 9.70 -3.60 -8.59
N PHE A 24 10.04 -3.72 -7.30
CA PHE A 24 11.39 -3.49 -6.81
C PHE A 24 12.38 -4.48 -7.43
N ALA A 25 12.07 -5.77 -7.41
CA ALA A 25 12.94 -6.81 -7.95
C ALA A 25 13.15 -6.69 -9.46
N LEU A 26 12.11 -6.32 -10.22
CA LEU A 26 12.22 -6.05 -11.65
C LEU A 26 13.21 -4.92 -11.99
N ARG A 27 13.40 -3.97 -11.07
CA ARG A 27 14.29 -2.81 -11.26
C ARG A 27 15.72 -3.03 -10.81
N GLN A 28 16.02 -4.18 -10.26
CA GLN A 28 17.41 -4.53 -9.93
C GLN A 28 18.21 -4.90 -11.20
N PRO A 29 19.54 -4.77 -11.20
CA PRO A 29 20.35 -5.26 -12.30
C PRO A 29 20.06 -6.73 -12.62
N GLY A 30 19.71 -7.03 -13.88
CA GLY A 30 19.30 -8.36 -14.32
C GLY A 30 17.88 -8.76 -13.89
N GLY A 31 17.07 -7.81 -13.39
CA GLY A 31 15.70 -8.04 -12.94
C GLY A 31 14.78 -8.53 -14.07
N ASN A 32 14.03 -9.58 -13.77
CA ASN A 32 13.02 -10.19 -14.63
C ASN A 32 11.97 -10.92 -13.77
N ASP A 33 10.92 -11.45 -14.38
CA ASP A 33 9.84 -12.11 -13.64
C ASP A 33 10.31 -13.29 -12.79
N LYS A 34 11.30 -14.04 -13.23
CA LYS A 34 11.86 -15.15 -12.45
C LYS A 34 12.55 -14.64 -11.19
N THR A 35 13.42 -13.64 -11.31
CA THR A 35 14.11 -13.05 -10.16
C THR A 35 13.15 -12.35 -9.21
N ALA A 36 12.10 -11.73 -9.74
CA ALA A 36 11.03 -11.13 -8.93
C ALA A 36 10.23 -12.18 -8.18
N GLN A 37 9.87 -13.30 -8.82
CA GLN A 37 9.20 -14.41 -8.17
C GLN A 37 10.05 -15.02 -7.04
N GLU A 38 11.34 -15.22 -7.27
CA GLU A 38 12.26 -15.71 -6.26
C GLU A 38 12.42 -14.74 -5.08
N PHE A 39 12.51 -13.45 -5.35
CA PHE A 39 12.60 -12.41 -4.33
C PHE A 39 11.34 -12.37 -3.44
N VAL A 40 10.16 -12.31 -4.06
CA VAL A 40 8.88 -12.33 -3.35
C VAL A 40 8.70 -13.64 -2.59
N GLY A 41 9.11 -14.77 -3.18
CA GLY A 41 9.06 -16.06 -2.50
C GLY A 41 9.89 -16.09 -1.21
N ARG A 42 11.09 -15.49 -1.21
CA ARG A 42 11.89 -15.34 0.02
C ARG A 42 11.22 -14.45 1.05
N LEU A 43 10.60 -13.34 0.64
CA LEU A 43 9.84 -12.47 1.55
C LEU A 43 8.68 -13.24 2.21
N LEU A 44 7.89 -13.95 1.41
CA LEU A 44 6.74 -14.70 1.91
C LEU A 44 7.11 -15.86 2.82
N LYS A 45 8.28 -16.49 2.60
CA LYS A 45 8.82 -17.52 3.53
C LYS A 45 9.10 -16.97 4.93
N ASN A 46 9.44 -15.70 5.02
CA ASN A 46 9.70 -15.02 6.28
C ASN A 46 8.44 -14.36 6.88
N ALA A 47 7.27 -14.54 6.27
CA ALA A 47 5.99 -14.07 6.80
C ALA A 47 5.30 -15.20 7.57
N PRO A 48 5.39 -15.24 8.90
CA PRO A 48 4.82 -16.32 9.70
C PRO A 48 3.30 -16.29 9.73
N LEU A 49 2.72 -15.10 9.60
CA LEU A 49 1.28 -14.86 9.68
C LEU A 49 0.85 -13.85 8.61
N PHE A 50 -0.34 -14.05 8.07
CA PHE A 50 -1.03 -13.10 7.22
C PHE A 50 -2.22 -12.52 7.97
N ALA A 51 -2.16 -11.24 8.30
CA ALA A 51 -3.24 -10.57 8.98
C ALA A 51 -4.46 -10.37 8.05
N ALA A 52 -5.65 -10.48 8.59
CA ALA A 52 -6.90 -10.31 7.84
C ALA A 52 -7.12 -8.87 7.35
N GLY A 53 -6.39 -7.91 7.88
CA GLY A 53 -6.46 -6.49 7.48
C GLY A 53 -5.38 -5.64 8.13
N GLY A 54 -5.30 -4.37 7.71
CA GLY A 54 -4.27 -3.43 8.16
C GLY A 54 -4.23 -3.28 9.68
N ARG A 55 -5.38 -3.05 10.31
CA ARG A 55 -5.47 -2.91 11.78
C ARG A 55 -5.05 -4.15 12.53
N ASP A 56 -5.43 -5.34 12.05
CA ASP A 56 -5.03 -6.60 12.68
C ASP A 56 -3.51 -6.82 12.61
N ALA A 57 -2.89 -6.52 11.47
CA ALA A 57 -1.44 -6.58 11.34
C ALA A 57 -0.75 -5.57 12.27
N THR A 58 -1.23 -4.34 12.31
CA THR A 58 -0.70 -3.29 13.20
C THR A 58 -0.83 -3.71 14.66
N THR A 59 -1.99 -4.19 15.08
CA THR A 59 -2.22 -4.66 16.46
C THR A 59 -1.28 -5.82 16.81
N THR A 60 -1.14 -6.78 15.91
CA THR A 60 -0.28 -7.95 16.14
C THR A 60 1.19 -7.55 16.24
N PHE A 61 1.66 -6.70 15.34
CA PHE A 61 3.04 -6.21 15.36
C PHE A 61 3.30 -5.33 16.59
N MET A 62 2.43 -4.36 16.86
CA MET A 62 2.65 -3.36 17.89
C MET A 62 2.35 -3.83 19.29
N GLN A 63 1.23 -4.51 19.51
CA GLN A 63 0.78 -4.89 20.85
C GLN A 63 1.27 -6.29 21.24
N ARG A 64 1.26 -7.24 20.28
CA ARG A 64 1.70 -8.60 20.55
C ARG A 64 3.20 -8.80 20.34
N LYS A 65 3.90 -7.79 19.79
CA LYS A 65 5.35 -7.81 19.50
C LYS A 65 5.76 -9.02 18.64
N ILE A 66 4.94 -9.38 17.69
CA ILE A 66 5.19 -10.48 16.77
C ILE A 66 5.70 -9.92 15.43
N GLY A 67 6.90 -10.36 15.03
CA GLY A 67 7.59 -9.91 13.81
C GLY A 67 8.60 -8.80 14.05
N ASP A 68 9.58 -8.72 13.15
CA ASP A 68 10.65 -7.73 13.22
C ASP A 68 10.41 -6.56 12.24
N VAL A 69 9.62 -6.79 11.20
CA VAL A 69 9.31 -5.80 10.16
C VAL A 69 7.82 -5.83 9.84
N LEU A 70 7.18 -4.67 9.86
CA LEU A 70 5.83 -4.46 9.35
C LEU A 70 5.91 -3.74 7.99
N VAL A 71 5.39 -4.37 6.93
CA VAL A 71 5.22 -3.73 5.63
C VAL A 71 3.81 -3.17 5.54
N THR A 72 3.70 -1.84 5.44
CA THR A 72 2.40 -1.17 5.45
C THR A 72 2.40 0.09 4.59
N PHE A 73 1.27 0.78 4.48
CA PHE A 73 1.20 2.08 3.83
C PHE A 73 1.90 3.16 4.65
N GLU A 74 2.46 4.17 3.97
CA GLU A 74 3.12 5.32 4.58
C GLU A 74 2.24 5.95 5.68
N SER A 75 0.97 6.20 5.39
CA SER A 75 0.04 6.80 6.36
C SER A 75 -0.15 5.96 7.62
N GLU A 76 -0.20 4.64 7.50
CA GLU A 76 -0.29 3.75 8.66
C GLU A 76 1.01 3.75 9.47
N ALA A 77 2.17 3.73 8.81
CA ALA A 77 3.46 3.78 9.50
C ALA A 77 3.61 5.07 10.33
N GLU A 78 3.24 6.20 9.76
CA GLU A 78 3.29 7.50 10.46
C GLU A 78 2.28 7.59 11.63
N LEU A 79 1.08 7.07 11.44
CA LEU A 79 0.08 7.00 12.52
C LEU A 79 0.56 6.11 13.67
N ILE A 80 1.18 4.97 13.36
CA ILE A 80 1.78 4.08 14.34
C ILE A 80 2.89 4.80 15.11
N ALA A 81 3.80 5.46 14.40
CA ALA A 81 4.89 6.21 15.03
C ALA A 81 4.38 7.32 15.96
N LYS A 82 3.25 7.94 15.62
CA LYS A 82 2.60 8.95 16.45
C LYS A 82 1.90 8.34 17.68
N GLU A 83 1.20 7.23 17.50
CA GLU A 83 0.36 6.60 18.55
C GLU A 83 1.22 5.91 19.62
N PHE A 84 2.26 5.19 19.20
CA PHE A 84 3.09 4.36 20.10
C PHE A 84 4.40 5.04 20.52
N GLY A 85 4.69 6.22 20.00
CA GLY A 85 5.85 7.02 20.37
C GLY A 85 7.12 6.69 19.56
N LYS A 86 8.05 7.66 19.55
CA LYS A 86 9.36 7.51 18.91
C LYS A 86 10.28 6.69 19.82
N GLY A 87 10.90 5.66 19.29
CA GLY A 87 11.95 4.89 19.97
C GLY A 87 11.69 3.40 20.11
N GLU A 88 10.47 2.90 19.84
CA GLU A 88 10.21 1.46 19.81
C GLU A 88 10.47 0.84 18.42
N PHE A 89 10.38 1.66 17.34
CA PHE A 89 10.65 1.23 15.97
C PHE A 89 11.00 2.44 15.10
N ASP A 90 11.66 2.15 13.99
CA ASP A 90 12.02 3.11 12.97
C ASP A 90 11.11 2.96 11.75
N VAL A 91 10.66 4.09 11.19
CA VAL A 91 9.99 4.11 9.90
C VAL A 91 11.05 4.15 8.81
N VAL A 92 11.13 3.09 8.03
CA VAL A 92 12.09 2.97 6.93
C VAL A 92 11.40 3.21 5.59
N TYR A 93 11.79 4.27 4.92
CA TYR A 93 11.35 4.57 3.55
C TYR A 93 12.21 3.80 2.54
N PRO A 94 11.62 2.98 1.66
CA PRO A 94 12.38 2.22 0.68
C PRO A 94 12.96 3.13 -0.42
N SER A 95 14.01 2.69 -1.08
CA SER A 95 14.64 3.41 -2.20
C SER A 95 13.71 3.60 -3.40
N VAL A 96 12.74 2.71 -3.56
CA VAL A 96 11.65 2.79 -4.55
C VAL A 96 10.41 2.11 -3.97
N SER A 97 9.24 2.66 -4.23
CA SER A 97 7.95 2.11 -3.77
C SER A 97 6.90 2.18 -4.88
N ILE A 98 5.78 1.49 -4.66
CA ILE A 98 4.61 1.61 -5.53
C ILE A 98 3.75 2.79 -5.06
N LEU A 99 3.28 3.60 -6.01
CA LEU A 99 2.29 4.63 -5.71
C LEU A 99 0.92 3.95 -5.54
N ALA A 100 0.41 3.97 -4.31
CA ALA A 100 -0.91 3.44 -4.00
C ALA A 100 -1.98 4.48 -4.38
N GLU A 101 -2.58 4.31 -5.54
CA GLU A 101 -3.66 5.15 -6.04
C GLU A 101 -5.00 4.57 -5.57
N PHE A 102 -5.74 5.35 -4.78
CA PHE A 102 -7.05 4.97 -4.26
C PHE A 102 -8.14 5.67 -5.06
N PRO A 103 -8.70 5.04 -6.11
CA PRO A 103 -9.79 5.64 -6.87
C PRO A 103 -11.04 5.73 -6.01
N VAL A 104 -11.72 6.86 -6.08
CA VAL A 104 -13.03 7.09 -5.48
C VAL A 104 -14.04 7.38 -6.58
N ALA A 105 -15.25 6.82 -6.45
CA ALA A 105 -16.31 7.00 -7.42
C ALA A 105 -17.69 7.08 -6.76
N VAL A 106 -18.60 7.79 -7.41
CA VAL A 106 -20.01 7.78 -7.03
C VAL A 106 -20.61 6.42 -7.38
N VAL A 107 -21.35 5.83 -6.46
CA VAL A 107 -22.12 4.60 -6.72
C VAL A 107 -23.48 5.01 -7.28
N GLU A 108 -23.58 5.11 -8.59
CA GLU A 108 -24.70 5.70 -9.35
C GLU A 108 -26.08 5.22 -8.85
N LYS A 109 -26.31 3.92 -8.81
CA LYS A 109 -27.59 3.34 -8.38
C LYS A 109 -27.96 3.71 -6.94
N VAL A 110 -26.95 3.91 -6.07
CA VAL A 110 -27.20 4.25 -4.67
C VAL A 110 -27.58 5.71 -4.53
N VAL A 111 -26.84 6.60 -5.15
CA VAL A 111 -27.11 8.06 -5.08
C VAL A 111 -28.43 8.42 -5.71
N ASP A 112 -28.81 7.76 -6.81
CA ASP A 112 -30.11 7.95 -7.45
C ASP A 112 -31.26 7.49 -6.56
N LYS A 113 -31.16 6.28 -6.01
CA LYS A 113 -32.15 5.73 -5.08
C LYS A 113 -32.34 6.60 -3.84
N LYS A 114 -31.25 7.21 -3.33
CA LYS A 114 -31.25 8.02 -2.11
C LYS A 114 -31.44 9.52 -2.35
N GLY A 115 -31.41 9.99 -3.60
CA GLY A 115 -31.43 11.41 -3.92
C GLY A 115 -30.20 12.18 -3.44
N THR A 116 -29.05 11.52 -3.27
CA THR A 116 -27.85 12.11 -2.63
C THR A 116 -26.73 12.44 -3.63
N ARG A 117 -26.99 12.38 -4.94
CA ARG A 117 -25.98 12.61 -5.99
C ARG A 117 -25.20 13.91 -5.79
N LYS A 118 -25.93 15.01 -5.54
CA LYS A 118 -25.33 16.34 -5.37
C LYS A 118 -24.34 16.40 -4.18
N LEU A 119 -24.71 15.77 -3.08
CA LEU A 119 -23.84 15.68 -1.89
C LEU A 119 -22.63 14.78 -2.12
N ALA A 120 -22.83 13.64 -2.77
CA ALA A 120 -21.74 12.72 -3.09
C ALA A 120 -20.71 13.39 -4.02
N GLN A 121 -21.17 14.09 -5.06
CA GLN A 121 -20.28 14.83 -5.95
C GLN A 121 -19.53 15.94 -5.21
N ALA A 122 -20.21 16.75 -4.42
CA ALA A 122 -19.59 17.82 -3.65
C ALA A 122 -18.52 17.28 -2.66
N TYR A 123 -18.75 16.10 -2.07
CA TYR A 123 -17.73 15.43 -1.25
C TYR A 123 -16.51 15.02 -2.06
N LEU A 124 -16.69 14.42 -3.24
CA LEU A 124 -15.56 14.05 -4.09
C LEU A 124 -14.77 15.28 -4.56
N ASP A 125 -15.48 16.35 -4.96
CA ASP A 125 -14.85 17.61 -5.37
C ASP A 125 -14.02 18.23 -4.22
N TYR A 126 -14.55 18.15 -2.98
CA TYR A 126 -13.82 18.61 -1.79
C TYR A 126 -12.48 17.86 -1.59
N LEU A 127 -12.43 16.54 -1.83
CA LEU A 127 -11.19 15.77 -1.67
C LEU A 127 -10.05 16.28 -2.58
N TRP A 128 -10.40 16.90 -3.70
CA TRP A 128 -9.45 17.49 -4.64
C TRP A 128 -9.20 18.98 -4.43
N SER A 129 -9.95 19.63 -3.54
CA SER A 129 -9.71 21.02 -3.17
C SER A 129 -8.40 21.16 -2.38
N LYS A 130 -7.82 22.38 -2.35
CA LYS A 130 -6.62 22.64 -1.54
C LYS A 130 -6.85 22.32 -0.07
N GLU A 131 -8.02 22.67 0.46
CA GLU A 131 -8.41 22.38 1.84
C GLU A 131 -8.49 20.88 2.10
N GLY A 132 -9.13 20.11 1.21
CA GLY A 132 -9.19 18.64 1.29
C GLY A 132 -7.82 17.99 1.23
N GLN A 133 -6.94 18.51 0.38
CA GLN A 133 -5.56 18.04 0.26
C GLN A 133 -4.70 18.41 1.48
N GLU A 134 -4.90 19.57 2.10
CA GLU A 134 -4.26 19.93 3.36
C GLU A 134 -4.76 19.05 4.52
N ASN A 135 -6.06 18.78 4.57
CA ASN A 135 -6.64 17.84 5.54
C ASN A 135 -6.06 16.42 5.36
N ALA A 136 -5.92 15.95 4.13
CA ALA A 136 -5.25 14.69 3.83
C ALA A 136 -3.81 14.66 4.37
N ALA A 137 -3.02 15.71 4.10
CA ALA A 137 -1.64 15.83 4.57
C ALA A 137 -1.53 15.81 6.10
N GLN A 138 -2.41 16.54 6.81
CA GLN A 138 -2.47 16.56 8.28
C GLN A 138 -2.78 15.17 8.89
N ASN A 139 -3.42 14.30 8.10
CA ASN A 139 -3.73 12.92 8.48
C ASN A 139 -2.78 11.89 7.83
N TYR A 140 -1.56 12.30 7.48
CA TYR A 140 -0.50 11.46 6.92
C TYR A 140 -0.83 10.80 5.58
N LEU A 141 -1.82 11.33 4.87
CA LEU A 141 -2.10 10.95 3.48
C LEU A 141 -1.34 11.91 2.56
N ARG A 142 -0.42 11.38 1.77
CA ARG A 142 0.40 12.18 0.86
C ARG A 142 -0.46 12.93 -0.15
N PRO A 143 -0.48 14.28 -0.13
CA PRO A 143 -1.35 15.06 -1.01
C PRO A 143 -0.87 14.98 -2.46
N ARG A 144 -1.82 15.06 -3.39
CA ARG A 144 -1.55 15.10 -4.83
C ARG A 144 -1.30 16.53 -5.33
N ASP A 145 -1.79 17.54 -4.62
CA ASP A 145 -1.53 18.95 -4.93
C ASP A 145 -0.06 19.27 -4.61
N PRO A 146 0.74 19.72 -5.61
CA PRO A 146 2.17 19.97 -5.42
C PRO A 146 2.47 21.14 -4.50
N ASP A 147 1.58 22.14 -4.42
CA ASP A 147 1.79 23.29 -3.54
C ASP A 147 1.50 22.91 -2.08
N VAL A 148 0.49 22.07 -1.86
CA VAL A 148 0.24 21.48 -0.55
C VAL A 148 1.41 20.56 -0.16
N LEU A 149 1.85 19.68 -1.04
CA LEU A 149 2.96 18.77 -0.75
C LEU A 149 4.24 19.51 -0.33
N LYS A 150 4.54 20.66 -0.96
CA LYS A 150 5.70 21.52 -0.59
C LYS A 150 5.65 21.99 0.86
N LYS A 151 4.44 22.27 1.39
CA LYS A 151 4.29 22.69 2.79
C LYS A 151 4.58 21.57 3.79
N TYR A 152 4.43 20.32 3.36
CA TYR A 152 4.58 19.12 4.19
C TYR A 152 5.82 18.29 3.83
N VAL A 153 6.82 18.89 3.18
CA VAL A 153 8.04 18.18 2.73
C VAL A 153 8.80 17.49 3.87
N ALA A 154 8.76 18.03 5.06
CA ALA A 154 9.39 17.43 6.24
C ALA A 154 8.66 16.14 6.70
N GLN A 155 7.35 16.03 6.43
CA GLN A 155 6.54 14.87 6.76
C GLN A 155 6.59 13.81 5.66
N PHE A 156 6.72 14.23 4.39
CA PHE A 156 6.71 13.34 3.23
C PHE A 156 8.05 13.40 2.49
N PRO A 157 9.04 12.60 2.88
CA PRO A 157 10.32 12.55 2.18
C PRO A 157 10.14 12.15 0.72
N ALA A 158 11.02 12.62 -0.15
CA ALA A 158 11.00 12.28 -1.56
C ALA A 158 11.32 10.78 -1.74
N ILE A 159 10.40 10.05 -2.34
CA ILE A 159 10.55 8.62 -2.65
C ILE A 159 10.36 8.44 -4.15
N LYS A 160 11.22 7.63 -4.78
CA LYS A 160 10.98 7.18 -6.15
C LYS A 160 9.79 6.22 -6.15
N THR A 161 8.80 6.50 -6.99
CA THR A 161 7.61 5.66 -7.09
C THR A 161 7.40 5.17 -8.52
N PHE A 162 6.60 4.12 -8.64
CA PHE A 162 6.03 3.63 -9.89
C PHE A 162 4.56 3.29 -9.67
N THR A 163 3.77 3.30 -10.73
CA THR A 163 2.36 2.94 -10.71
C THR A 163 2.16 1.48 -11.15
N VAL A 164 0.96 0.94 -10.87
CA VAL A 164 0.55 -0.37 -11.40
C VAL A 164 0.48 -0.35 -12.92
N ASP A 165 0.06 0.77 -13.51
CA ASP A 165 -0.04 0.91 -14.97
C ASP A 165 1.34 0.88 -15.63
N GLU A 166 2.32 1.60 -15.10
CA GLU A 166 3.69 1.66 -15.65
C GLU A 166 4.40 0.30 -15.66
N VAL A 167 4.22 -0.50 -14.62
CA VAL A 167 5.01 -1.74 -14.45
C VAL A 167 4.24 -2.96 -14.87
N PHE A 168 2.95 -3.01 -14.59
CA PHE A 168 2.12 -4.20 -14.76
C PHE A 168 1.06 -4.03 -15.86
N GLY A 169 0.98 -2.85 -16.49
CA GLY A 169 0.01 -2.55 -17.55
C GLY A 169 -1.44 -2.48 -17.04
N GLY A 170 -1.60 -2.06 -15.79
CA GLY A 170 -2.87 -1.82 -15.13
C GLY A 170 -3.39 -2.99 -14.28
N TRP A 171 -4.36 -2.69 -13.43
CA TRP A 171 -4.94 -3.65 -12.48
C TRP A 171 -5.54 -4.90 -13.12
N GLY A 172 -6.11 -4.77 -14.34
CA GLY A 172 -6.67 -5.92 -15.05
C GLY A 172 -5.60 -6.97 -15.36
N LYS A 173 -4.45 -6.53 -15.90
CA LYS A 173 -3.31 -7.40 -16.22
C LYS A 173 -2.62 -7.89 -14.96
N ALA A 174 -2.37 -7.00 -13.99
CA ALA A 174 -1.77 -7.35 -12.71
C ALA A 174 -2.59 -8.43 -11.98
N SER A 175 -3.91 -8.27 -11.91
CA SER A 175 -4.80 -9.24 -11.29
C SER A 175 -4.77 -10.59 -11.99
N ALA A 176 -4.75 -10.60 -13.33
CA ALA A 176 -4.70 -11.83 -14.11
C ALA A 176 -3.37 -12.57 -13.93
N ALA A 177 -2.24 -11.85 -13.91
CA ALA A 177 -0.91 -12.46 -13.84
C ALA A 177 -0.53 -12.91 -12.42
N HIS A 178 -1.02 -12.20 -11.40
CA HIS A 178 -0.53 -12.36 -10.02
C HIS A 178 -1.56 -12.89 -9.03
N PHE A 179 -2.87 -12.60 -9.18
CA PHE A 179 -3.85 -12.80 -8.11
C PHE A 179 -5.05 -13.69 -8.46
N ARG A 180 -5.19 -14.15 -9.70
CA ARG A 180 -6.19 -15.16 -10.05
C ARG A 180 -5.77 -16.54 -9.52
N ASP A 181 -6.73 -17.43 -9.37
CA ASP A 181 -6.48 -18.82 -8.99
C ASP A 181 -5.40 -19.44 -9.90
N GLY A 182 -4.39 -20.04 -9.28
CA GLY A 182 -3.23 -20.61 -9.96
C GLY A 182 -2.23 -19.59 -10.54
N ALA A 183 -2.40 -18.28 -10.30
CA ALA A 183 -1.47 -17.26 -10.74
C ALA A 183 -0.18 -17.23 -9.91
N SER A 184 0.68 -16.23 -10.15
CA SER A 184 2.03 -16.17 -9.55
C SER A 184 2.02 -16.24 -8.03
N PHE A 185 1.06 -15.59 -7.38
CA PHE A 185 0.95 -15.65 -5.93
C PHE A 185 0.70 -17.07 -5.42
N ASP A 186 -0.29 -17.76 -5.95
CA ASP A 186 -0.63 -19.13 -5.52
C ASP A 186 0.55 -20.08 -5.73
N ARG A 187 1.24 -19.99 -6.87
CA ARG A 187 2.43 -20.81 -7.13
C ARG A 187 3.55 -20.59 -6.13
N ILE A 188 3.76 -19.34 -5.71
CA ILE A 188 4.76 -19.00 -4.69
C ILE A 188 4.33 -19.50 -3.32
N TYR A 189 3.06 -19.33 -2.99
CA TYR A 189 2.51 -19.66 -1.67
C TYR A 189 2.33 -21.15 -1.45
N GLN A 190 1.90 -21.90 -2.46
CA GLN A 190 1.76 -23.38 -2.41
C GLN A 190 3.12 -24.11 -2.38
N GLY A 191 4.19 -23.46 -2.75
CA GLY A 191 5.55 -23.99 -2.64
C GLY A 191 6.18 -23.85 -1.24
N LYS A 192 5.35 -23.54 -0.22
CA LYS A 192 5.80 -23.43 1.18
C LYS A 192 5.78 -24.77 1.91
#